data_5f970f19e67441fd2834bf6de6ebab1d
#
_entry.id   5f970f19e67441fd2834bf6de6ebab1d
#
_cell.length_a   1.000
_cell.length_b   1.000
_cell.length_c   1.000
_cell.angle_alpha   90.00
_cell.angle_beta   90.00
_cell.angle_gamma   90.00
#
_symmetry.space_group_name_H-M   'P 1'
#
loop_
_entity.id
_entity.type
_entity.pdbx_description
1 polymer ?
#
loop_
_entity_poly.entity_id
_entity_poly.type
_entity_poly.pdbx_seq_one_letter_code
_entity_poly.pdbx_strand_id
1 'polypeptide(L)'
;SGLIGVDPSKIMESLAEIEHAVRELGFVGAHLYPHWFDEAPDAAKYYPFYAKCCELNVPIQMQVGHCLVYNPHRRLPSVGRPICLDRIAMDFPDLKLVGIHIGYPWYEEMISVAWKHPNVYIGLDAYAPKHWPEATKHYMNSFGQDKVMFGTDWPVVDPERAMDDIKDIEWKPKAKRKVLRDNALNLYNL
;
A
#
# COMPACT_ATOMS: atom_id res chain seq x y z
N SER A 1 1.06 3.35 16.77
CA SER A 1 0.66 4.06 15.54
C SER A 1 -0.29 3.20 14.73
N GLY A 2 -1.18 3.80 13.97
CA GLY A 2 -2.16 3.11 13.14
C GLY A 2 -2.47 3.88 11.86
N LEU A 3 -3.24 3.23 10.97
CA LEU A 3 -3.84 3.87 9.81
C LEU A 3 -5.35 3.92 10.01
N ILE A 4 -5.98 5.07 9.70
CA ILE A 4 -7.43 5.21 9.79
C ILE A 4 -8.10 4.66 8.52
N GLY A 5 -9.07 3.77 8.66
CA GLY A 5 -9.88 3.31 7.54
C GLY A 5 -10.81 4.39 7.05
N VAL A 6 -11.05 4.46 5.74
CA VAL A 6 -11.96 5.44 5.13
C VAL A 6 -13.21 4.78 4.56
N ASP A 7 -14.35 5.42 4.75
CA ASP A 7 -15.65 5.01 4.20
C ASP A 7 -16.13 6.04 3.16
N PRO A 8 -16.02 5.76 1.85
CA PRO A 8 -16.45 6.67 0.79
C PRO A 8 -17.98 6.80 0.67
N SER A 9 -18.77 6.01 1.41
CA SER A 9 -20.22 6.23 1.51
C SER A 9 -20.58 7.38 2.47
N LYS A 10 -19.62 7.77 3.34
CA LYS A 10 -19.75 8.82 4.37
C LYS A 10 -18.59 9.80 4.28
N ILE A 11 -18.44 10.46 3.14
CA ILE A 11 -17.25 11.27 2.81
C ILE A 11 -16.94 12.30 3.90
N MET A 12 -17.89 13.14 4.28
CA MET A 12 -17.63 14.23 5.25
C MET A 12 -17.29 13.72 6.65
N GLU A 13 -17.92 12.63 7.09
CA GLU A 13 -17.63 11.96 8.35
C GLU A 13 -16.21 11.41 8.34
N SER A 14 -15.84 10.65 7.30
CA SER A 14 -14.49 10.08 7.16
C SER A 14 -13.40 11.14 7.01
N LEU A 15 -13.67 12.28 6.37
CA LEU A 15 -12.69 13.37 6.32
C LEU A 15 -12.41 13.96 7.72
N ALA A 16 -13.46 14.14 8.53
CA ALA A 16 -13.31 14.59 9.90
C ALA A 16 -12.60 13.56 10.78
N GLU A 17 -12.90 12.27 10.59
CA GLU A 17 -12.23 11.17 11.29
C GLU A 17 -10.74 11.08 10.94
N ILE A 18 -10.36 11.22 9.66
CA ILE A 18 -8.95 11.25 9.24
C ILE A 18 -8.22 12.39 9.96
N GLU A 19 -8.80 13.58 9.94
CA GLU A 19 -8.18 14.75 10.59
C GLU A 19 -7.99 14.54 12.09
N HIS A 20 -9.03 14.09 12.78
CA HIS A 20 -8.99 13.78 14.21
C HIS A 20 -7.97 12.68 14.54
N ALA A 21 -7.98 11.57 13.77
CA ALA A 21 -7.07 10.46 13.99
C ALA A 21 -5.60 10.87 13.85
N VAL A 22 -5.28 11.67 12.83
CA VAL A 22 -3.90 12.12 12.59
C VAL A 22 -3.47 13.17 13.62
N ARG A 23 -4.31 14.20 13.88
CA ARG A 23 -3.92 15.31 14.74
C ARG A 23 -3.95 15.00 16.23
N GLU A 24 -4.94 14.19 16.68
CA GLU A 24 -5.21 13.99 18.10
C GLU A 24 -4.82 12.58 18.60
N LEU A 25 -4.92 11.54 17.73
CA LEU A 25 -4.70 10.16 18.14
C LEU A 25 -3.36 9.59 17.70
N GLY A 26 -2.52 10.33 16.95
CA GLY A 26 -1.20 9.91 16.52
C GLY A 26 -1.24 8.83 15.43
N PHE A 27 -2.31 8.78 14.62
CA PHE A 27 -2.34 7.95 13.41
C PHE A 27 -1.38 8.53 12.36
N VAL A 28 -0.75 7.64 11.61
CA VAL A 28 0.34 8.00 10.69
C VAL A 28 -0.06 7.94 9.22
N GLY A 29 -1.34 7.71 8.92
CA GLY A 29 -1.86 7.65 7.56
C GLY A 29 -3.28 7.14 7.49
N ALA A 30 -3.77 6.98 6.26
CA ALA A 30 -5.07 6.42 5.97
C ALA A 30 -4.97 5.06 5.25
N HIS A 31 -6.03 4.27 5.32
CA HIS A 31 -6.17 2.99 4.63
C HIS A 31 -7.48 2.94 3.85
N LEU A 32 -7.38 2.61 2.56
CA LEU A 32 -8.52 2.43 1.66
C LEU A 32 -8.55 0.99 1.14
N TYR A 33 -9.73 0.38 1.16
CA TYR A 33 -9.96 -0.95 0.61
C TYR A 33 -10.98 -0.86 -0.56
N PRO A 34 -10.54 -0.55 -1.80
CA PRO A 34 -11.44 -0.28 -2.93
C PRO A 34 -12.41 -1.40 -3.24
N HIS A 35 -12.00 -2.66 -3.08
CA HIS A 35 -12.83 -3.84 -3.33
C HIS A 35 -14.11 -3.89 -2.48
N TRP A 36 -14.11 -3.31 -1.27
CA TRP A 36 -15.30 -3.28 -0.40
C TRP A 36 -16.39 -2.37 -0.94
N PHE A 37 -16.01 -1.42 -1.79
CA PHE A 37 -16.90 -0.40 -2.33
C PHE A 37 -17.19 -0.61 -3.81
N ASP A 38 -16.65 -1.67 -4.43
CA ASP A 38 -16.81 -2.01 -5.84
C ASP A 38 -16.46 -0.85 -6.78
N GLU A 39 -15.42 -0.11 -6.45
CA GLU A 39 -14.95 1.01 -7.27
C GLU A 39 -13.43 1.01 -7.39
N ALA A 40 -12.94 1.31 -8.61
CA ALA A 40 -11.50 1.38 -8.86
C ALA A 40 -10.84 2.52 -8.05
N PRO A 41 -9.56 2.38 -7.68
CA PRO A 41 -8.85 3.37 -6.86
C PRO A 41 -8.89 4.80 -7.40
N ASP A 42 -8.93 4.98 -8.71
CA ASP A 42 -8.98 6.27 -9.39
C ASP A 42 -10.39 6.87 -9.54
N ALA A 43 -11.40 6.27 -8.91
CA ALA A 43 -12.74 6.83 -8.89
C ALA A 43 -12.76 8.20 -8.17
N ALA A 44 -13.44 9.18 -8.76
CA ALA A 44 -13.50 10.56 -8.25
C ALA A 44 -14.01 10.66 -6.81
N LYS A 45 -14.83 9.72 -6.37
CA LYS A 45 -15.36 9.64 -5.00
C LYS A 45 -14.25 9.50 -3.93
N TYR A 46 -13.06 8.98 -4.29
CA TYR A 46 -11.93 8.87 -3.37
C TYR A 46 -11.05 10.13 -3.32
N TYR A 47 -11.16 11.03 -4.28
CA TYR A 47 -10.33 12.24 -4.38
C TYR A 47 -10.34 13.14 -3.14
N PRO A 48 -11.48 13.32 -2.43
CA PRO A 48 -11.47 14.07 -1.17
C PRO A 48 -10.51 13.50 -0.12
N PHE A 49 -10.37 12.17 -0.03
CA PHE A 49 -9.44 11.52 0.90
C PHE A 49 -7.99 11.70 0.49
N TYR A 50 -7.70 11.66 -0.81
CA TYR A 50 -6.35 11.94 -1.35
C TYR A 50 -5.93 13.37 -1.04
N ALA A 51 -6.82 14.33 -1.28
CA ALA A 51 -6.59 15.73 -0.95
C ALA A 51 -6.37 15.93 0.56
N LYS A 52 -7.17 15.29 1.41
CA LYS A 52 -7.01 15.37 2.88
C LYS A 52 -5.68 14.76 3.34
N CYS A 53 -5.25 13.65 2.77
CA CYS A 53 -3.95 13.05 3.09
C CYS A 53 -2.78 13.95 2.64
N CYS A 54 -2.89 14.64 1.51
CA CYS A 54 -1.92 15.66 1.10
C CYS A 54 -1.89 16.83 2.10
N GLU A 55 -3.04 17.37 2.48
CA GLU A 55 -3.17 18.46 3.47
C GLU A 55 -2.49 18.12 4.80
N LEU A 56 -2.68 16.88 5.27
CA LEU A 56 -2.11 16.39 6.52
C LEU A 56 -0.68 15.86 6.39
N ASN A 57 -0.13 15.81 5.18
CA ASN A 57 1.19 15.23 4.85
C ASN A 57 1.37 13.78 5.35
N VAL A 58 0.32 12.97 5.25
CA VAL A 58 0.34 11.56 5.62
C VAL A 58 0.11 10.67 4.41
N PRO A 59 0.65 9.43 4.38
CA PRO A 59 0.39 8.48 3.31
C PRO A 59 -1.03 7.93 3.36
N ILE A 60 -1.52 7.52 2.20
CA ILE A 60 -2.64 6.60 2.09
C ILE A 60 -2.16 5.30 1.48
N GLN A 61 -2.45 4.19 2.15
CA GLN A 61 -2.25 2.86 1.57
C GLN A 61 -3.57 2.28 1.10
N MET A 62 -3.52 1.53 0.02
CA MET A 62 -4.69 0.86 -0.50
C MET A 62 -4.37 -0.51 -1.06
N GLN A 63 -5.33 -1.43 -0.92
CA GLN A 63 -5.20 -2.73 -1.53
C GLN A 63 -5.28 -2.60 -3.05
N VAL A 64 -4.26 -3.14 -3.71
CA VAL A 64 -4.22 -3.34 -5.16
C VAL A 64 -4.04 -4.82 -5.49
N GLY A 65 -4.39 -5.22 -6.72
CA GLY A 65 -4.36 -6.61 -7.11
C GLY A 65 -5.72 -7.31 -6.94
N HIS A 66 -5.70 -8.64 -6.82
CA HIS A 66 -6.89 -9.42 -6.57
C HIS A 66 -7.41 -9.26 -5.14
N CYS A 67 -8.73 -9.24 -5.00
CA CYS A 67 -9.38 -9.47 -3.72
C CYS A 67 -9.49 -10.98 -3.48
N LEU A 68 -8.69 -11.52 -2.57
CA LEU A 68 -8.72 -12.94 -2.20
C LEU A 68 -9.60 -13.21 -0.97
N VAL A 69 -10.27 -12.19 -0.43
CA VAL A 69 -11.24 -12.37 0.66
C VAL A 69 -12.46 -13.12 0.10
N TYR A 70 -12.59 -14.36 0.53
CA TYR A 70 -13.74 -15.17 0.16
C TYR A 70 -14.77 -15.18 1.29
N ASN A 71 -15.90 -14.54 1.03
CA ASN A 71 -17.07 -14.61 1.90
C ASN A 71 -18.24 -15.14 1.07
N PRO A 72 -18.86 -16.29 1.43
CA PRO A 72 -19.97 -16.86 0.67
C PRO A 72 -21.19 -15.94 0.59
N HIS A 73 -21.35 -15.04 1.57
CA HIS A 73 -22.47 -14.10 1.62
C HIS A 73 -22.16 -12.75 0.95
N ARG A 74 -20.90 -12.43 0.73
CA ARG A 74 -20.46 -11.20 0.07
C ARG A 74 -19.20 -11.46 -0.75
N ARG A 75 -19.37 -11.54 -2.06
CA ARG A 75 -18.25 -11.65 -3.00
C ARG A 75 -17.79 -10.25 -3.37
N LEU A 76 -16.48 -10.02 -3.32
CA LEU A 76 -15.90 -8.73 -3.66
C LEU A 76 -15.19 -8.84 -5.02
N PRO A 77 -15.47 -7.90 -5.95
CA PRO A 77 -14.75 -7.87 -7.24
C PRO A 77 -13.32 -7.37 -7.08
N SER A 78 -12.44 -7.75 -7.99
CA SER A 78 -11.04 -7.33 -8.01
C SER A 78 -10.91 -6.02 -8.79
N VAL A 79 -11.29 -4.90 -8.21
CA VAL A 79 -11.27 -3.57 -8.85
C VAL A 79 -9.93 -2.83 -8.73
N GLY A 80 -8.99 -3.37 -7.95
CA GLY A 80 -7.73 -2.70 -7.58
C GLY A 80 -6.61 -2.92 -8.60
N ARG A 81 -6.81 -2.67 -9.91
CA ARG A 81 -5.71 -2.70 -10.88
C ARG A 81 -4.63 -1.68 -10.50
N PRO A 82 -3.35 -2.07 -10.36
CA PRO A 82 -2.27 -1.14 -9.99
C PRO A 82 -2.12 0.05 -10.93
N ILE A 83 -2.45 -0.11 -12.22
CA ILE A 83 -2.38 0.97 -13.20
C ILE A 83 -3.28 2.17 -12.84
N CYS A 84 -4.35 1.97 -12.06
CA CYS A 84 -5.19 3.07 -11.56
C CYS A 84 -4.41 4.06 -10.69
N LEU A 85 -3.35 3.60 -10.02
CA LEU A 85 -2.48 4.47 -9.21
C LEU A 85 -1.72 5.50 -10.06
N ASP A 86 -1.50 5.21 -11.34
CA ASP A 86 -0.84 6.14 -12.27
C ASP A 86 -1.59 7.47 -12.36
N ARG A 87 -2.91 7.41 -12.50
CA ARG A 87 -3.75 8.60 -12.56
C ARG A 87 -3.75 9.37 -11.24
N ILE A 88 -3.90 8.67 -10.13
CA ILE A 88 -3.91 9.28 -8.79
C ILE A 88 -2.57 10.01 -8.53
N ALA A 89 -1.45 9.34 -8.84
CA ALA A 89 -0.12 9.91 -8.64
C ALA A 89 0.14 11.15 -9.48
N MET A 90 -0.47 11.25 -10.65
CA MET A 90 -0.40 12.46 -11.50
C MET A 90 -1.28 13.58 -10.96
N ASP A 91 -2.50 13.29 -10.52
CA ASP A 91 -3.45 14.29 -10.04
C ASP A 91 -3.05 14.81 -8.62
N PHE A 92 -2.34 13.98 -7.84
CA PHE A 92 -1.88 14.28 -6.48
C PHE A 92 -0.38 14.02 -6.32
N PRO A 93 0.50 14.86 -6.91
CA PRO A 93 1.95 14.60 -6.89
C PRO A 93 2.59 14.63 -5.50
N ASP A 94 1.99 15.30 -4.55
CA ASP A 94 2.45 15.38 -3.16
C ASP A 94 1.91 14.23 -2.28
N LEU A 95 0.98 13.42 -2.79
CA LEU A 95 0.40 12.30 -2.06
C LEU A 95 1.41 11.15 -1.94
N LYS A 96 1.70 10.70 -0.73
CA LYS A 96 2.44 9.46 -0.49
C LYS A 96 1.47 8.28 -0.68
N LEU A 97 1.55 7.60 -1.82
CA LEU A 97 0.61 6.56 -2.25
C LEU A 97 1.24 5.18 -2.14
N VAL A 98 0.64 4.28 -1.38
CA VAL A 98 1.15 2.92 -1.17
C VAL A 98 0.17 1.90 -1.75
N GLY A 99 0.62 1.15 -2.77
CA GLY A 99 -0.09 -0.04 -3.25
C GLY A 99 0.37 -1.27 -2.45
N ILE A 100 -0.53 -1.86 -1.66
CA ILE A 100 -0.23 -3.04 -0.85
C ILE A 100 -0.56 -4.35 -1.57
N HIS A 101 -0.17 -5.50 -0.98
CA HIS A 101 -0.35 -6.85 -1.55
C HIS A 101 0.40 -7.06 -2.87
N ILE A 102 1.55 -6.38 -3.04
CA ILE A 102 2.43 -6.49 -4.25
C ILE A 102 1.71 -6.11 -5.56
N GLY A 103 0.40 -5.92 -5.53
CA GLY A 103 -0.44 -5.78 -6.72
C GLY A 103 -0.72 -7.09 -7.45
N TYR A 104 -0.56 -8.25 -6.78
CA TYR A 104 -0.74 -9.57 -7.40
C TYR A 104 -2.14 -9.74 -8.02
N PRO A 105 -2.27 -10.32 -9.24
CA PRO A 105 -1.20 -10.87 -10.09
C PRO A 105 -0.53 -9.84 -11.01
N TRP A 106 -0.93 -8.57 -10.96
CA TRP A 106 -0.44 -7.49 -11.85
C TRP A 106 0.77 -6.75 -11.24
N TYR A 107 1.69 -7.49 -10.60
CA TYR A 107 2.86 -6.92 -9.92
C TYR A 107 3.81 -6.16 -10.85
N GLU A 108 3.86 -6.49 -12.14
CA GLU A 108 4.64 -5.73 -13.11
C GLU A 108 4.04 -4.34 -13.37
N GLU A 109 2.72 -4.20 -13.38
CA GLU A 109 2.06 -2.89 -13.41
C GLU A 109 2.41 -2.09 -12.16
N MET A 110 2.36 -2.73 -10.96
CA MET A 110 2.70 -2.08 -9.71
C MET A 110 4.14 -1.57 -9.69
N ILE A 111 5.09 -2.39 -10.18
CA ILE A 111 6.50 -2.01 -10.33
C ILE A 111 6.63 -0.83 -11.30
N SER A 112 5.96 -0.91 -12.46
CA SER A 112 6.01 0.15 -13.48
C SER A 112 5.51 1.49 -12.94
N VAL A 113 4.39 1.50 -12.23
CA VAL A 113 3.83 2.72 -11.63
C VAL A 113 4.74 3.27 -10.53
N ALA A 114 5.25 2.41 -9.64
CA ALA A 114 6.16 2.82 -8.59
C ALA A 114 7.51 3.33 -9.13
N TRP A 115 7.96 2.83 -10.27
CA TRP A 115 9.15 3.31 -10.95
C TRP A 115 8.92 4.68 -11.62
N LYS A 116 7.77 4.85 -12.25
CA LYS A 116 7.40 6.09 -12.95
C LYS A 116 7.22 7.26 -11.97
N HIS A 117 6.59 7.03 -10.82
CA HIS A 117 6.17 8.09 -9.91
C HIS A 117 7.01 8.11 -8.61
N PRO A 118 7.63 9.26 -8.27
CA PRO A 118 8.43 9.38 -7.06
C PRO A 118 7.63 9.18 -5.77
N ASN A 119 6.32 9.45 -5.81
CA ASN A 119 5.40 9.41 -4.68
C ASN A 119 4.63 8.08 -4.52
N VAL A 120 4.91 7.06 -5.36
CA VAL A 120 4.27 5.73 -5.27
C VAL A 120 5.21 4.70 -4.67
N TYR A 121 4.70 3.89 -3.77
CA TYR A 121 5.42 2.86 -3.00
C TYR A 121 4.69 1.51 -3.06
N ILE A 122 5.39 0.42 -2.73
CA ILE A 122 4.87 -0.95 -2.76
C ILE A 122 4.94 -1.57 -1.37
N GLY A 123 3.83 -2.12 -0.87
CA GLY A 123 3.79 -3.00 0.30
C GLY A 123 3.85 -4.47 -0.12
N LEU A 124 4.73 -5.25 0.52
CA LEU A 124 4.98 -6.67 0.22
C LEU A 124 4.12 -7.62 1.07
N ASP A 125 3.13 -7.12 1.71
CA ASP A 125 2.26 -7.82 2.64
C ASP A 125 1.30 -8.82 1.94
N ALA A 126 0.59 -9.61 2.73
CA ALA A 126 -0.36 -10.65 2.34
C ALA A 126 0.23 -11.91 1.65
N TYR A 127 1.44 -11.83 1.14
CA TYR A 127 2.13 -12.97 0.50
C TYR A 127 3.42 -13.31 1.23
N ALA A 128 3.59 -14.60 1.60
CA ALA A 128 4.83 -15.05 2.22
C ALA A 128 6.04 -14.81 1.29
N PRO A 129 7.20 -14.38 1.83
CA PRO A 129 8.37 -13.95 1.02
C PRO A 129 8.87 -14.97 0.00
N LYS A 130 8.74 -16.26 0.28
CA LYS A 130 9.07 -17.33 -0.68
C LYS A 130 8.21 -17.33 -1.96
N HIS A 131 7.02 -16.70 -1.91
CA HIS A 131 6.11 -16.58 -3.05
C HIS A 131 6.20 -15.23 -3.76
N TRP A 132 7.07 -14.32 -3.31
CA TRP A 132 7.25 -13.05 -4.00
C TRP A 132 7.77 -13.27 -5.41
N PRO A 133 7.19 -12.59 -6.42
CA PRO A 133 7.65 -12.70 -7.81
C PRO A 133 9.12 -12.30 -7.97
N GLU A 134 9.84 -12.97 -8.87
CA GLU A 134 11.25 -12.65 -9.13
C GLU A 134 11.46 -11.21 -9.60
N ALA A 135 10.54 -10.66 -10.40
CA ALA A 135 10.57 -9.27 -10.81
C ALA A 135 10.51 -8.31 -9.61
N THR A 136 9.68 -8.63 -8.61
CA THR A 136 9.58 -7.84 -7.36
C THR A 136 10.87 -7.96 -6.54
N LYS A 137 11.43 -9.17 -6.40
CA LYS A 137 12.72 -9.40 -5.72
C LYS A 137 13.87 -8.64 -6.41
N HIS A 138 13.89 -8.65 -7.75
CA HIS A 138 14.86 -7.87 -8.51
C HIS A 138 14.69 -6.38 -8.29
N TYR A 139 13.46 -5.86 -8.38
CA TYR A 139 13.14 -4.44 -8.21
C TYR A 139 13.60 -3.93 -6.83
N MET A 140 13.19 -4.60 -5.75
CA MET A 140 13.52 -4.18 -4.39
C MET A 140 15.01 -4.29 -4.04
N ASN A 141 15.75 -5.15 -4.76
CA ASN A 141 17.21 -5.31 -4.59
C ASN A 141 18.05 -4.39 -5.49
N SER A 142 17.42 -3.59 -6.35
CA SER A 142 18.13 -2.74 -7.32
C SER A 142 17.61 -1.31 -7.29
N PHE A 143 16.99 -0.85 -8.36
CA PHE A 143 16.54 0.54 -8.54
C PHE A 143 15.27 0.89 -7.74
N GLY A 144 14.53 -0.09 -7.24
CA GLY A 144 13.33 0.10 -6.41
C GLY A 144 13.57 0.00 -4.91
N GLN A 145 14.83 -0.10 -4.44
CA GLN A 145 15.15 -0.34 -3.03
C GLN A 145 14.59 0.71 -2.05
N ASP A 146 14.29 1.93 -2.53
CA ASP A 146 13.72 3.03 -1.74
C ASP A 146 12.19 3.10 -1.83
N LYS A 147 11.56 2.17 -2.54
CA LYS A 147 10.14 2.20 -2.91
C LYS A 147 9.33 1.05 -2.32
N VAL A 148 9.99 0.07 -1.73
CA VAL A 148 9.36 -1.18 -1.32
C VAL A 148 9.46 -1.34 0.19
N MET A 149 8.36 -1.78 0.82
CA MET A 149 8.28 -1.98 2.27
C MET A 149 7.78 -3.38 2.59
N PHE A 150 8.41 -4.01 3.57
CA PHE A 150 7.98 -5.29 4.13
C PHE A 150 6.74 -5.11 5.00
N GLY A 151 5.85 -6.08 4.93
CA GLY A 151 4.68 -6.24 5.79
C GLY A 151 4.22 -7.70 5.75
N THR A 152 3.36 -8.12 6.68
CA THR A 152 2.84 -9.48 6.76
C THR A 152 1.33 -9.58 6.52
N ASP A 153 0.60 -8.47 6.67
CA ASP A 153 -0.86 -8.47 6.71
C ASP A 153 -1.39 -9.47 7.78
N TRP A 154 -0.74 -9.46 8.95
CA TRP A 154 -1.14 -10.32 10.06
C TRP A 154 -2.67 -10.25 10.30
N PRO A 155 -3.37 -11.37 10.42
CA PRO A 155 -2.89 -12.76 10.60
C PRO A 155 -2.72 -13.57 9.29
N VAL A 156 -2.70 -12.96 8.11
CA VAL A 156 -2.60 -13.66 6.82
C VAL A 156 -1.26 -14.38 6.69
N VAL A 157 -0.17 -13.70 7.01
CA VAL A 157 1.17 -14.30 7.04
C VAL A 157 1.73 -14.19 8.46
N ASP A 158 2.18 -15.32 9.01
CA ASP A 158 2.85 -15.36 10.28
C ASP A 158 4.20 -14.63 10.23
N PRO A 159 4.50 -13.68 11.14
CA PRO A 159 5.72 -12.89 11.10
C PRO A 159 7.00 -13.71 11.26
N GLU A 160 7.01 -14.74 12.11
CA GLU A 160 8.20 -15.59 12.32
C GLU A 160 8.51 -16.37 11.03
N ARG A 161 7.48 -16.97 10.44
CA ARG A 161 7.61 -17.65 9.15
C ARG A 161 8.07 -16.70 8.04
N ALA A 162 7.53 -15.48 7.99
CA ALA A 162 7.96 -14.51 7.00
C ALA A 162 9.45 -14.15 7.17
N MET A 163 9.90 -14.00 8.41
CA MET A 163 11.31 -13.72 8.70
C MET A 163 12.23 -14.89 8.36
N ASP A 164 11.76 -16.14 8.46
CA ASP A 164 12.50 -17.31 8.00
C ASP A 164 12.64 -17.34 6.48
N ASP A 165 11.53 -17.15 5.76
CA ASP A 165 11.53 -17.08 4.27
C ASP A 165 12.46 -15.94 3.76
N ILE A 166 12.59 -14.82 4.49
CA ILE A 166 13.47 -13.69 4.15
C ILE A 166 14.96 -14.06 4.20
N LYS A 167 15.35 -15.06 5.01
CA LYS A 167 16.76 -15.51 5.10
C LYS A 167 17.23 -16.15 3.81
N ASP A 168 16.30 -16.75 3.05
CA ASP A 168 16.59 -17.46 1.79
C ASP A 168 16.66 -16.51 0.58
N ILE A 169 16.31 -15.25 0.75
CA ILE A 169 16.42 -14.25 -0.32
C ILE A 169 17.87 -13.72 -0.39
N GLU A 170 18.41 -13.71 -1.61
CA GLU A 170 19.70 -13.08 -1.87
C GLU A 170 19.58 -11.55 -1.82
N TRP A 171 20.03 -10.95 -0.72
CA TRP A 171 19.92 -9.52 -0.49
C TRP A 171 21.21 -8.76 -0.76
N LYS A 172 21.08 -7.60 -1.38
CA LYS A 172 22.08 -6.53 -1.21
C LYS A 172 21.90 -5.93 0.18
N PRO A 173 22.94 -5.83 1.03
CA PRO A 173 22.79 -5.44 2.45
C PRO A 173 22.03 -4.13 2.65
N LYS A 174 22.29 -3.13 1.80
CA LYS A 174 21.62 -1.83 1.86
C LYS A 174 20.12 -1.94 1.50
N ALA A 175 19.78 -2.73 0.48
CA ALA A 175 18.39 -2.95 0.08
C ALA A 175 17.59 -3.68 1.17
N LYS A 176 18.17 -4.72 1.78
CA LYS A 176 17.55 -5.45 2.89
C LYS A 176 17.11 -4.53 4.02
N ARG A 177 18.01 -3.68 4.50
CA ARG A 177 17.71 -2.76 5.60
C ARG A 177 16.59 -1.77 5.23
N LYS A 178 16.64 -1.22 4.01
CA LYS A 178 15.63 -0.28 3.51
C LYS A 178 14.26 -0.93 3.46
N VAL A 179 14.15 -2.09 2.80
CA VAL A 179 12.87 -2.80 2.60
C VAL A 179 12.29 -3.26 3.94
N LEU A 180 13.11 -3.79 4.85
CA LEU A 180 12.62 -4.33 6.12
C LEU A 180 12.35 -3.27 7.20
N ARG A 181 12.85 -2.03 7.02
CA ARG A 181 12.76 -1.01 8.08
C ARG A 181 12.70 0.42 7.58
N ASP A 182 13.79 0.88 6.94
CA ASP A 182 14.04 2.31 6.79
C ASP A 182 12.98 3.01 5.93
N ASN A 183 12.46 2.34 4.88
CA ASN A 183 11.43 2.90 4.02
C ASN A 183 10.12 3.16 4.77
N ALA A 184 9.70 2.23 5.63
CA ALA A 184 8.49 2.40 6.43
C ALA A 184 8.67 3.53 7.47
N LEU A 185 9.81 3.57 8.17
CA LEU A 185 10.12 4.65 9.11
C LEU A 185 10.05 6.03 8.44
N ASN A 186 10.65 6.16 7.25
CA ASN A 186 10.70 7.42 6.52
C ASN A 186 9.31 7.82 5.96
N LEU A 187 8.56 6.85 5.42
CA LEU A 187 7.27 7.14 4.79
C LEU A 187 6.20 7.54 5.81
N TYR A 188 6.14 6.81 6.92
CA TYR A 188 5.14 7.00 7.97
C TYR A 188 5.61 7.92 9.12
N ASN A 189 6.83 8.48 9.04
CA ASN A 189 7.43 9.36 10.06
C ASN A 189 7.45 8.69 11.47
N LEU A 190 7.96 7.44 11.55
CA LEU A 190 8.03 6.63 12.77
C LEU A 190 9.41 6.74 13.46
#